data_c42b94dcf4fffbc51d908ffd3b133382
#
_entry.id   c42b94dcf4fffbc51d908ffd3b133382
#
_cell.length_a   1.000
_cell.length_b   1.000
_cell.length_c   1.000
_cell.angle_alpha   90.00
_cell.angle_beta   90.00
_cell.angle_gamma   90.00
#
_symmetry.space_group_name_H-M   'P 1'
#
loop_
_entity.id
_entity.type
_entity.pdbx_description
1 polymer ?
#
loop_
_entity_poly.entity_id
_entity_poly.type
_entity_poly.pdbx_seq_one_letter_code
_entity_poly.pdbx_strand_id
1 'polypeptide(L)'
;MKTNQNSVNSLNKILFVNFSKFALGLTLCIGLTLTSCKKDNDLPTPDGAALTEFFETNREESLQTFTLNATTGGVITGSEGTKVVFQPNAIGLNGNPVTGNVTIQLIELYDRSGMLSLNMPTYGSKPNGDHEVLKSGGEFFLNAIQGSNQLELLIPAEIQSRGVNPADFENFQVFRAGDDIKATDLWEEADEDGDGETDDAQARDGQGTAGGFVMYNAFDTSAFGWTNLDRWYNYTGATTQLYVDVPAGYDGDNCSVYLTYDGEPTALARMDIYDEDTELFTEHYGRIPVGQAVHFILVAEIDGVLHYTIQAATIVNGHTEIMAEPQPTTQSQLETLIDALP
;
A
#
# COMPACT_ATOMS: atom_id res chain seq x y z
N MET A 1 -59.55 37.53 -3.04
CA MET A 1 -59.88 38.35 -4.23
C MET A 1 -59.36 37.64 -5.45
N LYS A 2 -60.26 37.04 -6.16
CA LYS A 2 -60.42 36.85 -7.63
C LYS A 2 -59.25 36.15 -8.31
N THR A 3 -59.42 34.84 -8.61
CA THR A 3 -60.12 34.26 -9.81
C THR A 3 -59.47 34.60 -11.13
N ASN A 4 -59.17 33.76 -12.07
CA ASN A 4 -59.84 32.59 -12.71
C ASN A 4 -58.87 32.02 -13.72
N GLN A 5 -58.67 30.72 -13.91
CA GLN A 5 -59.47 29.74 -14.64
C GLN A 5 -59.59 29.99 -16.14
N ASN A 6 -59.26 29.00 -16.83
CA ASN A 6 -59.96 28.23 -17.91
C ASN A 6 -59.04 28.02 -19.10
N SER A 7 -58.79 26.84 -19.53
CA SER A 7 -59.51 25.63 -19.94
C SER A 7 -59.82 25.61 -21.47
N VAL A 8 -59.44 24.52 -22.07
CA VAL A 8 -60.25 23.58 -22.85
C VAL A 8 -60.16 23.61 -24.38
N ASN A 9 -59.75 22.45 -24.93
CA ASN A 9 -60.30 21.69 -26.07
C ASN A 9 -60.31 22.34 -27.47
N SER A 10 -60.16 21.67 -28.58
CA SER A 10 -60.57 20.34 -29.02
C SER A 10 -60.26 20.09 -30.48
N LEU A 11 -60.01 18.81 -30.81
CA LEU A 11 -60.60 18.01 -31.91
C LEU A 11 -60.40 18.36 -33.38
N ASN A 12 -59.78 17.38 -34.03
CA ASN A 12 -60.19 16.70 -35.31
C ASN A 12 -60.54 17.52 -36.57
N LYS A 13 -59.84 17.21 -37.66
CA LYS A 13 -60.54 16.59 -38.82
C LYS A 13 -59.55 16.04 -39.84
N ILE A 14 -59.88 14.80 -40.22
CA ILE A 14 -59.40 14.00 -41.34
C ILE A 14 -59.92 14.62 -42.61
N LEU A 15 -59.13 14.64 -43.71
CA LEU A 15 -59.66 14.56 -45.05
C LEU A 15 -58.67 13.83 -45.99
N PHE A 16 -59.15 12.71 -46.48
CA PHE A 16 -58.62 11.97 -47.64
C PHE A 16 -58.94 12.71 -48.95
N VAL A 17 -57.97 12.75 -49.87
CA VAL A 17 -58.29 12.72 -51.33
C VAL A 17 -57.14 12.04 -52.08
N ASN A 18 -57.56 11.20 -52.99
CA ASN A 18 -56.83 10.26 -53.83
C ASN A 18 -56.28 10.81 -55.14
N PHE A 19 -55.31 10.08 -55.69
CA PHE A 19 -54.98 9.83 -57.11
C PHE A 19 -54.28 10.92 -57.94
N SER A 20 -53.14 10.63 -58.51
CA SER A 20 -52.97 10.07 -59.85
C SER A 20 -51.48 9.98 -60.24
N LYS A 21 -51.19 8.92 -60.98
CA LYS A 21 -49.92 8.46 -61.57
C LYS A 21 -49.21 9.51 -62.42
N PHE A 22 -47.82 9.62 -62.23
CA PHE A 22 -46.96 9.79 -63.41
C PHE A 22 -45.58 9.15 -63.03
N ALA A 23 -45.20 8.19 -63.88
CA ALA A 23 -43.91 7.55 -63.87
C ALA A 23 -42.85 8.45 -64.52
N LEU A 24 -41.76 8.75 -63.87
CA LEU A 24 -40.51 9.17 -64.54
C LEU A 24 -39.35 8.65 -63.76
N GLY A 25 -38.54 7.84 -64.42
CA GLY A 25 -37.37 7.21 -63.82
C GLY A 25 -36.32 8.19 -63.39
N LEU A 26 -35.88 8.07 -62.14
CA LEU A 26 -34.63 8.69 -61.64
C LEU A 26 -33.83 7.63 -60.92
N THR A 27 -32.74 7.21 -61.51
CA THR A 27 -31.77 6.29 -60.99
C THR A 27 -31.18 6.88 -59.71
N LEU A 28 -31.65 6.42 -58.54
CA LEU A 28 -31.11 6.81 -57.25
C LEU A 28 -29.90 5.92 -56.97
N CYS A 29 -28.67 6.47 -57.17
CA CYS A 29 -27.47 5.91 -56.61
C CYS A 29 -27.57 5.94 -55.10
N ILE A 30 -27.93 4.80 -54.50
CA ILE A 30 -27.82 4.58 -53.07
C ILE A 30 -26.33 4.44 -52.76
N GLY A 31 -25.68 5.55 -52.43
CA GLY A 31 -24.37 5.53 -51.76
C GLY A 31 -24.54 4.86 -50.41
N LEU A 32 -24.21 3.58 -50.33
CA LEU A 32 -23.95 2.92 -49.04
C LEU A 32 -22.73 3.59 -48.44
N THR A 33 -22.97 4.61 -47.60
CA THR A 33 -21.96 5.00 -46.64
C THR A 33 -21.85 3.87 -45.62
N LEU A 34 -20.89 2.97 -45.84
CA LEU A 34 -20.40 2.12 -44.80
C LEU A 34 -19.76 3.05 -43.75
N THR A 35 -20.54 3.48 -42.76
CA THR A 35 -19.98 3.91 -41.51
C THR A 35 -19.34 2.66 -40.94
N SER A 36 -18.06 2.48 -41.24
CA SER A 36 -17.19 1.63 -40.46
C SER A 36 -17.19 2.25 -39.07
N CYS A 37 -18.04 1.76 -38.17
CA CYS A 37 -17.72 1.80 -36.79
C CYS A 37 -16.41 1.00 -36.66
N LYS A 38 -15.26 1.69 -36.65
CA LYS A 38 -14.14 1.18 -35.92
C LYS A 38 -14.67 0.98 -34.49
N LYS A 39 -14.95 -0.26 -34.11
CA LYS A 39 -14.76 -0.62 -32.73
C LYS A 39 -13.27 -0.33 -32.52
N ASP A 40 -12.97 0.80 -31.94
CA ASP A 40 -11.74 0.94 -31.19
C ASP A 40 -11.86 -0.17 -30.14
N ASN A 41 -11.18 -1.29 -30.39
CA ASN A 41 -10.86 -2.22 -29.34
C ASN A 41 -9.79 -1.51 -28.52
N ASP A 42 -10.16 -0.44 -27.86
CA ASP A 42 -9.37 0.05 -26.75
C ASP A 42 -9.44 -1.09 -25.72
N LEU A 43 -8.37 -1.84 -25.65
CA LEU A 43 -8.20 -2.75 -24.53
C LEU A 43 -8.30 -1.90 -23.27
N PRO A 44 -9.02 -2.36 -22.23
CA PRO A 44 -9.03 -1.66 -20.96
C PRO A 44 -7.61 -1.36 -20.55
N THR A 45 -7.33 -0.10 -20.26
CA THR A 45 -5.99 0.34 -19.84
C THR A 45 -5.91 0.41 -18.34
N PRO A 46 -4.76 0.08 -17.74
CA PRO A 46 -4.56 0.25 -16.30
C PRO A 46 -4.76 1.70 -15.87
N ASP A 47 -5.35 1.90 -14.69
CA ASP A 47 -5.62 3.21 -14.08
C ASP A 47 -4.80 3.39 -12.81
N GLY A 48 -3.71 4.16 -12.91
CA GLY A 48 -2.83 4.42 -11.78
C GLY A 48 -3.45 5.27 -10.67
N ALA A 49 -4.42 6.13 -11.00
CA ALA A 49 -5.14 6.89 -9.99
C ALA A 49 -6.04 5.97 -9.16
N ALA A 50 -6.72 5.02 -9.82
CA ALA A 50 -7.53 4.03 -9.13
C ALA A 50 -6.67 3.05 -8.31
N LEU A 51 -5.49 2.66 -8.80
CA LEU A 51 -4.54 1.86 -8.03
C LEU A 51 -4.03 2.62 -6.79
N THR A 52 -3.76 3.91 -6.92
CA THR A 52 -3.37 4.76 -5.78
C THR A 52 -4.50 4.85 -4.76
N GLU A 53 -5.74 5.08 -5.21
CA GLU A 53 -6.93 5.10 -4.35
C GLU A 53 -7.14 3.75 -3.63
N PHE A 54 -6.87 2.64 -4.30
CA PHE A 54 -6.89 1.30 -3.69
C PHE A 54 -5.94 1.21 -2.50
N PHE A 55 -4.68 1.62 -2.64
CA PHE A 55 -3.70 1.60 -1.55
C PHE A 55 -4.08 2.56 -0.41
N GLU A 56 -4.52 3.77 -0.73
CA GLU A 56 -4.93 4.76 0.28
C GLU A 56 -6.16 4.29 1.05
N THR A 57 -7.15 3.73 0.38
CA THR A 57 -8.36 3.18 1.01
C THR A 57 -8.01 2.05 1.97
N ASN A 58 -7.12 1.14 1.56
CA ASN A 58 -6.68 0.05 2.43
C ASN A 58 -5.98 0.56 3.70
N ARG A 59 -5.19 1.63 3.61
CA ARG A 59 -4.58 2.25 4.80
C ARG A 59 -5.63 2.84 5.73
N GLU A 60 -6.63 3.54 5.19
CA GLU A 60 -7.71 4.12 5.98
C GLU A 60 -8.58 3.02 6.65
N GLU A 61 -8.89 1.93 5.92
CA GLU A 61 -9.67 0.81 6.44
C GLU A 61 -8.90 -0.05 7.47
N SER A 62 -7.59 -0.09 7.38
CA SER A 62 -6.72 -0.79 8.35
C SER A 62 -6.54 -0.03 9.66
N LEU A 63 -7.02 1.23 9.72
CA LEU A 63 -6.84 2.11 10.86
C LEU A 63 -7.71 1.69 12.04
N GLN A 64 -7.10 1.20 13.09
CA GLN A 64 -7.74 0.90 14.36
C GLN A 64 -7.76 2.14 15.24
N THR A 65 -8.82 2.34 16.02
CA THR A 65 -8.98 3.49 16.90
C THR A 65 -9.23 3.08 18.34
N PHE A 66 -8.56 3.73 19.28
CA PHE A 66 -8.63 3.46 20.70
C PHE A 66 -8.85 4.76 21.48
N THR A 67 -9.54 4.68 22.61
CA THR A 67 -9.66 5.80 23.55
C THR A 67 -8.65 5.62 24.68
N LEU A 68 -7.79 6.62 24.88
CA LEU A 68 -6.81 6.65 25.97
C LEU A 68 -6.99 7.93 26.81
N ASN A 69 -6.84 7.83 28.12
CA ASN A 69 -6.78 9.03 28.96
C ASN A 69 -5.32 9.53 29.03
N ALA A 70 -5.05 10.67 28.38
CA ALA A 70 -3.71 11.22 28.26
C ALA A 70 -3.05 11.58 29.61
N THR A 71 -3.88 11.95 30.63
CA THR A 71 -3.36 12.30 31.97
C THR A 71 -2.77 11.10 32.70
N THR A 72 -3.41 9.93 32.56
CA THR A 72 -3.00 8.71 33.28
C THR A 72 -2.11 7.80 32.47
N GLY A 73 -2.06 8.01 31.17
CA GLY A 73 -1.45 7.05 30.25
C GLY A 73 -2.21 5.72 30.24
N GLY A 74 -1.59 4.67 29.74
CA GLY A 74 -2.15 3.33 29.68
C GLY A 74 -1.56 2.50 28.54
N VAL A 75 -2.23 1.38 28.27
CA VAL A 75 -1.82 0.45 27.20
C VAL A 75 -2.98 0.27 26.24
N ILE A 76 -2.73 0.37 24.96
CA ILE A 76 -3.65 -0.11 23.92
C ILE A 76 -3.11 -1.43 23.38
N THR A 77 -3.99 -2.25 22.82
CA THR A 77 -3.62 -3.52 22.18
C THR A 77 -4.34 -3.61 20.84
N GLY A 78 -3.58 -3.69 19.77
CA GLY A 78 -4.08 -3.84 18.43
C GLY A 78 -4.61 -5.25 18.14
N SER A 79 -5.29 -5.42 17.03
CA SER A 79 -5.95 -6.69 16.63
C SER A 79 -4.94 -7.79 16.35
N GLU A 80 -3.74 -7.45 15.86
CA GLU A 80 -2.64 -8.38 15.59
C GLU A 80 -1.79 -8.65 16.84
N GLY A 81 -2.05 -7.97 17.95
CA GLY A 81 -1.44 -8.23 19.25
C GLY A 81 -0.32 -7.26 19.63
N THR A 82 -0.02 -6.26 18.81
CA THR A 82 0.88 -5.17 19.21
C THR A 82 0.33 -4.44 20.41
N LYS A 83 1.18 -4.14 21.37
CA LYS A 83 0.83 -3.27 22.49
C LYS A 83 1.58 -1.96 22.39
N VAL A 84 0.89 -0.86 22.65
CA VAL A 84 1.52 0.44 22.76
C VAL A 84 1.30 0.99 24.17
N VAL A 85 2.39 1.30 24.85
CA VAL A 85 2.39 1.76 26.25
C VAL A 85 2.67 3.26 26.28
N PHE A 86 1.74 4.01 26.83
CA PHE A 86 1.87 5.46 27.02
C PHE A 86 2.06 5.78 28.49
N GLN A 87 3.10 6.53 28.82
CA GLN A 87 3.33 7.06 30.15
C GLN A 87 2.29 8.16 30.49
N PRO A 88 2.00 8.44 31.80
CA PRO A 88 1.20 9.58 32.18
C PRO A 88 1.73 10.89 31.58
N ASN A 89 0.82 11.69 30.98
CA ASN A 89 1.15 12.97 30.34
C ASN A 89 2.14 12.88 29.15
N ALA A 90 2.23 11.71 28.52
CA ALA A 90 3.13 11.49 27.37
C ALA A 90 2.62 12.17 26.09
N ILE A 91 1.35 12.52 26.01
CA ILE A 91 0.74 13.09 24.80
C ILE A 91 0.47 14.57 25.02
N GLY A 92 0.83 15.38 24.04
CA GLY A 92 0.78 16.84 24.14
C GLY A 92 0.28 17.55 22.88
N LEU A 93 0.17 18.85 23.03
CA LEU A 93 -0.12 19.79 21.95
C LEU A 93 0.71 21.07 22.17
N ASN A 94 1.52 21.44 21.19
CA ASN A 94 2.42 22.60 21.25
C ASN A 94 3.33 22.59 22.49
N GLY A 95 3.92 21.43 22.79
CA GLY A 95 4.85 21.25 23.90
C GLY A 95 4.22 21.14 25.28
N ASN A 96 2.87 21.08 25.38
CA ASN A 96 2.18 21.00 26.66
C ASN A 96 1.32 19.74 26.74
N PRO A 97 1.34 19.00 27.88
CA PRO A 97 0.49 17.83 28.06
C PRO A 97 -0.99 18.14 27.88
N VAL A 98 -1.71 17.33 27.10
CA VAL A 98 -3.16 17.39 27.01
C VAL A 98 -3.80 16.57 28.14
N THR A 99 -5.05 16.89 28.48
CA THR A 99 -5.79 16.20 29.53
C THR A 99 -7.04 15.55 29.01
N GLY A 100 -7.52 14.51 29.72
CA GLY A 100 -8.74 13.79 29.36
C GLY A 100 -8.50 12.77 28.24
N ASN A 101 -9.56 12.41 27.54
CA ASN A 101 -9.51 11.37 26.52
C ASN A 101 -8.97 11.90 25.19
N VAL A 102 -8.12 11.12 24.60
CA VAL A 102 -7.60 11.26 23.23
C VAL A 102 -7.95 10.01 22.42
N THR A 103 -7.99 10.13 21.11
CA THR A 103 -8.12 9.00 20.21
C THR A 103 -6.73 8.63 19.72
N ILE A 104 -6.33 7.40 19.98
CA ILE A 104 -5.12 6.80 19.40
C ILE A 104 -5.51 6.05 18.13
N GLN A 105 -4.71 6.17 17.10
CA GLN A 105 -4.87 5.51 15.81
C GLN A 105 -3.67 4.58 15.59
N LEU A 106 -3.92 3.34 15.18
CA LEU A 106 -2.89 2.32 15.00
C LEU A 106 -3.17 1.51 13.72
N ILE A 107 -2.12 1.30 12.91
CA ILE A 107 -2.07 0.23 11.90
C ILE A 107 -0.96 -0.72 12.30
N GLU A 108 -1.15 -2.02 12.07
CA GLU A 108 -0.17 -3.08 12.33
C GLU A 108 -0.01 -3.92 11.08
N LEU A 109 1.21 -4.08 10.57
CA LEU A 109 1.53 -4.91 9.41
C LEU A 109 2.58 -5.94 9.79
N TYR A 110 2.29 -7.22 9.57
CA TYR A 110 3.18 -8.32 9.92
C TYR A 110 3.40 -9.33 8.80
N ASP A 111 2.73 -9.15 7.68
CA ASP A 111 2.80 -10.06 6.55
C ASP A 111 2.92 -9.31 5.22
N ARG A 112 3.45 -10.00 4.22
CA ARG A 112 3.71 -9.44 2.88
C ARG A 112 2.44 -8.98 2.18
N SER A 113 1.33 -9.65 2.39
CA SER A 113 0.07 -9.32 1.74
C SER A 113 -0.47 -7.98 2.23
N GLY A 114 -0.42 -7.73 3.55
CA GLY A 114 -0.75 -6.45 4.16
C GLY A 114 0.18 -5.33 3.69
N MET A 115 1.50 -5.58 3.70
CA MET A 115 2.50 -4.63 3.20
C MET A 115 2.24 -4.25 1.74
N LEU A 116 1.92 -5.22 0.88
CA LEU A 116 1.59 -4.95 -0.52
C LEU A 116 0.26 -4.19 -0.64
N SER A 117 -0.79 -4.63 0.06
CA SER A 117 -2.13 -4.03 -0.03
C SER A 117 -2.16 -2.58 0.46
N LEU A 118 -1.22 -2.20 1.35
CA LEU A 118 -1.03 -0.83 1.82
C LEU A 118 0.08 -0.08 1.05
N ASN A 119 0.75 -0.73 0.10
CA ASN A 119 1.94 -0.20 -0.59
C ASN A 119 3.01 0.28 0.40
N MET A 120 3.32 -0.57 1.37
CA MET A 120 4.37 -0.36 2.38
C MET A 120 5.45 -1.44 2.21
N PRO A 121 6.34 -1.34 1.22
CA PRO A 121 7.38 -2.33 0.98
C PRO A 121 8.50 -2.20 2.03
N THR A 122 9.10 -3.34 2.38
CA THR A 122 10.21 -3.44 3.34
C THR A 122 11.55 -3.18 2.67
N TYR A 123 11.82 -1.96 2.27
CA TYR A 123 13.15 -1.57 1.85
C TYR A 123 13.48 -0.16 2.31
N GLY A 124 14.74 0.06 2.59
CA GLY A 124 15.17 1.28 3.25
C GLY A 124 16.44 1.89 2.67
N SER A 125 16.70 3.11 3.11
CA SER A 125 17.89 3.88 2.79
C SER A 125 18.88 3.82 3.95
N LYS A 126 20.13 3.49 3.61
CA LYS A 126 21.24 3.52 4.58
C LYS A 126 21.83 4.93 4.66
N PRO A 127 22.49 5.28 5.78
CA PRO A 127 23.12 6.58 5.92
C PRO A 127 24.17 6.94 4.85
N ASN A 128 24.74 5.94 4.18
CA ASN A 128 25.68 6.13 3.08
C ASN A 128 25.00 6.35 1.71
N GLY A 129 23.65 6.36 1.65
CA GLY A 129 22.85 6.50 0.45
C GLY A 129 22.63 5.19 -0.32
N ASP A 130 23.13 4.06 0.16
CA ASP A 130 22.77 2.75 -0.38
C ASP A 130 21.37 2.36 0.08
N HIS A 131 20.65 1.62 -0.74
CA HIS A 131 19.35 1.04 -0.41
C HIS A 131 19.47 -0.47 -0.31
N GLU A 132 18.65 -1.09 0.51
CA GLU A 132 18.62 -2.55 0.65
C GLU A 132 17.26 -3.01 1.17
N VAL A 133 16.93 -4.27 0.87
CA VAL A 133 15.73 -4.92 1.40
C VAL A 133 15.87 -5.16 2.90
N LEU A 134 14.78 -4.97 3.60
CA LEU A 134 14.63 -5.22 5.01
C LEU A 134 13.85 -6.51 5.26
N LYS A 135 14.08 -7.13 6.41
CA LYS A 135 13.29 -8.23 6.95
C LYS A 135 12.51 -7.68 8.12
N SER A 136 11.20 -7.63 7.99
CA SER A 136 10.37 -6.94 8.96
C SER A 136 9.97 -7.82 10.15
N GLY A 137 10.01 -7.23 11.33
CA GLY A 137 9.41 -7.71 12.56
C GLY A 137 8.09 -7.03 12.89
N GLY A 138 7.62 -6.14 11.99
CA GLY A 138 6.35 -5.44 12.04
C GLY A 138 6.47 -3.95 11.72
N GLU A 139 5.55 -3.46 10.90
CA GLU A 139 5.41 -2.04 10.56
C GLU A 139 4.20 -1.46 11.27
N PHE A 140 4.33 -0.24 11.78
CA PHE A 140 3.33 0.38 12.63
C PHE A 140 3.10 1.83 12.22
N PHE A 141 1.84 2.19 12.01
CA PHE A 141 1.45 3.59 12.02
C PHE A 141 0.83 3.92 13.36
N LEU A 142 1.37 4.91 14.05
CA LEU A 142 0.86 5.38 15.33
C LEU A 142 0.52 6.86 15.23
N ASN A 143 -0.66 7.24 15.72
CA ASN A 143 -1.09 8.62 15.74
C ASN A 143 -2.02 8.91 16.93
N ALA A 144 -2.16 10.20 17.31
CA ALA A 144 -3.08 10.62 18.35
C ALA A 144 -3.77 11.94 17.98
N ILE A 145 -5.09 12.00 18.21
CA ILE A 145 -5.90 13.19 17.96
C ILE A 145 -6.79 13.52 19.15
N GLN A 146 -7.07 14.82 19.34
CA GLN A 146 -8.09 15.30 20.29
C GLN A 146 -8.96 16.35 19.61
N GLY A 147 -10.20 15.98 19.29
CA GLY A 147 -11.08 16.80 18.45
C GLY A 147 -10.51 16.87 17.02
N SER A 148 -10.17 18.09 16.58
CA SER A 148 -9.52 18.32 15.28
C SER A 148 -8.00 18.54 15.38
N ASN A 149 -7.43 18.44 16.58
CA ASN A 149 -6.01 18.70 16.79
C ASN A 149 -5.21 17.39 16.63
N GLN A 150 -4.21 17.43 15.78
CA GLN A 150 -3.11 16.47 15.73
C GLN A 150 -2.27 16.68 16.98
N LEU A 151 -1.93 15.59 17.68
CA LEU A 151 -1.11 15.62 18.90
C LEU A 151 0.33 15.19 18.62
N GLU A 152 1.17 15.34 19.63
CA GLU A 152 2.58 14.99 19.63
C GLU A 152 2.94 14.13 20.84
N LEU A 153 4.01 13.35 20.74
CA LEU A 153 4.61 12.68 21.89
C LEU A 153 5.56 13.63 22.63
N LEU A 154 5.35 13.80 23.91
CA LEU A 154 6.22 14.55 24.84
C LEU A 154 7.16 13.61 25.62
N ILE A 155 6.75 12.36 25.75
CA ILE A 155 7.50 11.26 26.32
C ILE A 155 7.36 10.11 25.34
N PRO A 156 8.43 9.42 24.96
CA PRO A 156 8.37 8.29 24.04
C PRO A 156 7.33 7.25 24.44
N ALA A 157 6.63 6.68 23.46
CA ALA A 157 5.75 5.55 23.65
C ALA A 157 6.51 4.26 23.37
N GLU A 158 6.32 3.24 24.21
CA GLU A 158 6.90 1.92 23.95
C GLU A 158 5.97 1.11 23.07
N ILE A 159 6.46 0.62 21.92
CA ILE A 159 5.79 -0.33 21.04
C ILE A 159 6.32 -1.74 21.35
N GLN A 160 5.41 -2.65 21.65
CA GLN A 160 5.70 -4.06 21.89
C GLN A 160 5.14 -4.86 20.72
N SER A 161 6.02 -5.24 19.78
CA SER A 161 5.66 -6.07 18.65
C SER A 161 5.25 -7.48 19.11
N ARG A 162 4.33 -8.13 18.43
CA ARG A 162 4.04 -9.55 18.69
C ARG A 162 5.31 -10.37 18.48
N GLY A 163 5.50 -11.39 19.35
CA GLY A 163 6.74 -12.13 19.41
C GLY A 163 7.14 -12.77 18.08
N VAL A 164 8.32 -12.41 17.64
CA VAL A 164 9.07 -13.13 16.61
C VAL A 164 9.88 -14.22 17.31
N ASN A 165 10.33 -15.23 16.58
CA ASN A 165 11.18 -16.29 17.14
C ASN A 165 12.42 -15.66 17.84
N PRO A 166 12.71 -16.02 19.12
CA PRO A 166 13.85 -15.46 19.85
C PRO A 166 15.20 -15.56 19.13
N ALA A 167 15.38 -16.51 18.22
CA ALA A 167 16.59 -16.63 17.41
C ALA A 167 16.73 -15.51 16.35
N ASP A 168 15.64 -14.80 16.05
CA ASP A 168 15.61 -13.73 15.05
C ASP A 168 15.76 -12.34 15.68
N PHE A 169 15.86 -12.22 17.02
CA PHE A 169 15.93 -10.95 17.74
C PHE A 169 17.28 -10.23 17.65
N GLU A 170 18.34 -10.91 17.23
CA GLU A 170 19.63 -10.27 17.08
C GLU A 170 19.61 -9.36 15.84
N ASN A 171 19.89 -8.08 16.06
CA ASN A 171 20.07 -7.04 15.04
C ASN A 171 18.80 -6.42 14.45
N PHE A 172 17.65 -6.49 15.10
CA PHE A 172 16.52 -5.63 14.75
C PHE A 172 16.80 -4.20 15.22
N GLN A 173 16.53 -3.26 14.34
CA GLN A 173 16.69 -1.83 14.52
C GLN A 173 15.36 -1.14 14.27
N VAL A 174 15.23 0.08 14.75
CA VAL A 174 14.05 0.92 14.53
C VAL A 174 14.25 1.72 13.25
N PHE A 175 13.23 1.74 12.42
CA PHE A 175 13.19 2.52 11.19
C PHE A 175 11.99 3.44 11.22
N ARG A 176 12.10 4.55 10.52
CA ARG A 176 11.01 5.51 10.35
C ARG A 176 10.77 5.82 8.88
N ALA A 177 9.51 6.15 8.57
CA ALA A 177 9.09 6.76 7.33
C ALA A 177 8.30 8.04 7.65
N GLY A 178 7.50 8.55 6.72
CA GLY A 178 6.77 9.79 6.91
C GLY A 178 5.73 9.78 8.04
N ASP A 179 5.33 10.96 8.49
CA ASP A 179 4.35 11.15 9.58
C ASP A 179 2.90 11.02 9.11
N ASP A 180 2.64 11.11 7.80
CA ASP A 180 1.29 10.98 7.21
C ASP A 180 0.96 9.51 6.98
N ILE A 181 -0.29 9.10 7.26
CA ILE A 181 -0.78 7.74 6.98
C ILE A 181 -0.60 7.35 5.50
N LYS A 182 -0.58 8.33 4.60
CA LYS A 182 -0.39 8.14 3.14
C LYS A 182 1.07 8.18 2.69
N ALA A 183 2.01 8.40 3.61
CA ALA A 183 3.43 8.42 3.28
C ALA A 183 3.87 7.08 2.68
N THR A 184 4.68 7.15 1.63
CA THR A 184 5.31 6.02 0.93
C THR A 184 6.82 6.17 0.87
N ASP A 185 7.36 6.92 1.84
CA ASP A 185 8.78 7.20 1.94
C ASP A 185 9.56 5.90 2.23
N LEU A 186 10.83 5.90 1.87
CA LEU A 186 11.74 4.83 2.24
C LEU A 186 11.92 4.76 3.74
N TRP A 187 12.12 3.57 4.25
CA TRP A 187 12.51 3.37 5.64
C TRP A 187 13.94 3.86 5.88
N GLU A 188 14.11 4.71 6.86
CA GLU A 188 15.41 5.23 7.30
C GLU A 188 15.69 4.74 8.72
N GLU A 189 16.95 4.43 9.03
CA GLU A 189 17.36 4.08 10.38
C GLU A 189 17.02 5.23 11.34
N ALA A 190 16.35 4.90 12.44
CA ALA A 190 15.95 5.88 13.45
C ALA A 190 17.05 6.12 14.50
N ASP A 191 17.16 7.36 14.93
CA ASP A 191 17.94 7.82 16.08
C ASP A 191 16.94 8.58 16.97
N GLU A 192 16.17 7.82 17.76
CA GLU A 192 15.04 8.33 18.54
C GLU A 192 15.50 9.08 19.80
N ASP A 193 16.71 8.79 20.30
CA ASP A 193 17.29 9.45 21.48
C ASP A 193 18.29 10.56 21.15
N GLY A 194 18.67 10.69 19.87
CA GLY A 194 19.51 11.76 19.35
C GLY A 194 20.99 11.62 19.69
N ASP A 195 21.47 10.40 19.95
CA ASP A 195 22.86 10.13 20.28
C ASP A 195 23.77 9.96 19.05
N GLY A 196 23.18 9.86 17.86
CA GLY A 196 23.83 9.72 16.56
C GLY A 196 24.12 8.26 16.18
N GLU A 197 23.58 7.32 16.91
CA GLU A 197 23.59 5.89 16.60
C GLU A 197 22.16 5.41 16.32
N THR A 198 22.02 4.33 15.56
CA THR A 198 20.70 3.75 15.26
C THR A 198 20.16 3.02 16.49
N ASP A 199 18.90 3.26 16.81
CA ASP A 199 18.23 2.59 17.92
C ASP A 199 18.01 1.10 17.66
N ASP A 200 18.47 0.28 18.58
CA ASP A 200 18.26 -1.15 18.57
C ASP A 200 16.95 -1.54 19.27
N ALA A 201 16.22 -2.45 18.68
CA ALA A 201 15.11 -3.08 19.39
C ALA A 201 15.63 -4.02 20.48
N GLN A 202 15.00 -3.96 21.64
CA GLN A 202 15.37 -4.79 22.77
C GLN A 202 14.37 -5.93 22.94
N ALA A 203 14.89 -7.18 22.97
CA ALA A 203 14.11 -8.31 23.43
C ALA A 203 13.79 -8.14 24.93
N ARG A 204 12.52 -8.14 25.29
CA ARG A 204 12.07 -8.04 26.69
C ARG A 204 11.24 -9.25 27.08
N ASP A 205 11.37 -9.69 28.33
CA ASP A 205 10.57 -10.76 28.91
C ASP A 205 9.22 -10.22 29.35
N GLY A 206 8.14 -10.79 28.81
CA GLY A 206 6.76 -10.49 29.21
C GLY A 206 6.11 -11.68 29.92
N GLN A 207 5.08 -11.43 30.74
CA GLN A 207 4.25 -12.48 31.33
C GLN A 207 3.17 -12.91 30.33
N GLY A 208 3.24 -14.16 29.90
CA GLY A 208 2.13 -14.79 29.15
C GLY A 208 0.94 -15.10 30.07
N THR A 209 -0.27 -15.10 29.50
CA THR A 209 -1.53 -15.36 30.20
C THR A 209 -1.66 -16.74 30.86
N ALA A 210 -0.73 -17.66 30.58
CA ALA A 210 -0.67 -19.00 31.16
C ALA A 210 0.51 -19.21 32.14
N GLY A 211 1.13 -18.11 32.64
CA GLY A 211 2.26 -18.21 33.56
C GLY A 211 3.58 -18.58 32.90
N GLY A 212 3.64 -18.60 31.58
CA GLY A 212 4.89 -18.72 30.80
C GLY A 212 5.47 -17.35 30.47
N PHE A 213 6.79 -17.30 30.29
CA PHE A 213 7.43 -16.10 29.74
C PHE A 213 7.17 -16.04 28.24
N VAL A 214 6.71 -14.90 27.75
CA VAL A 214 6.61 -14.59 26.31
C VAL A 214 7.63 -13.51 26.05
N MET A 215 8.59 -13.77 25.19
CA MET A 215 9.48 -12.73 24.69
C MET A 215 8.76 -11.87 23.65
N TYR A 216 8.95 -10.59 23.71
CA TYR A 216 8.47 -9.64 22.71
C TYR A 216 9.58 -8.64 22.38
N ASN A 217 9.56 -8.11 21.18
CA ASN A 217 10.38 -6.98 20.81
C ASN A 217 9.75 -5.70 21.34
N ALA A 218 10.52 -4.87 22.00
CA ALA A 218 10.06 -3.56 22.40
C ALA A 218 11.06 -2.51 21.94
N PHE A 219 10.53 -1.42 21.48
CA PHE A 219 11.28 -0.23 21.16
C PHE A 219 10.47 1.01 21.54
N ASP A 220 11.17 2.10 21.77
CA ASP A 220 10.55 3.38 22.05
C ASP A 220 10.44 4.19 20.75
N THR A 221 9.34 4.92 20.56
CA THR A 221 9.17 5.90 19.48
C THR A 221 8.93 7.27 20.08
N SER A 222 9.70 8.25 19.63
CA SER A 222 9.63 9.65 20.12
C SER A 222 8.64 10.50 19.34
N ALA A 223 8.13 10.02 18.20
CA ALA A 223 7.20 10.74 17.35
C ALA A 223 6.09 9.82 16.80
N PHE A 224 4.95 10.41 16.49
CA PHE A 224 3.89 9.75 15.73
C PHE A 224 4.30 9.58 14.25
N GLY A 225 3.63 8.70 13.53
CA GLY A 225 3.88 8.35 12.15
C GLY A 225 4.20 6.88 11.94
N TRP A 226 4.80 6.56 10.80
CA TRP A 226 5.22 5.21 10.46
C TRP A 226 6.54 4.85 11.13
N THR A 227 6.56 3.72 11.81
CA THR A 227 7.73 3.13 12.46
C THR A 227 7.79 1.66 12.08
N ASN A 228 8.97 1.16 11.82
CA ASN A 228 9.19 -0.22 11.46
C ASN A 228 10.27 -0.84 12.35
N LEU A 229 10.08 -2.10 12.70
CA LEU A 229 11.02 -2.90 13.44
C LEU A 229 11.67 -3.89 12.48
N ASP A 230 12.81 -3.56 11.92
CA ASP A 230 13.43 -4.29 10.84
C ASP A 230 14.89 -4.61 11.08
N ARG A 231 15.43 -5.44 10.21
CA ARG A 231 16.86 -5.65 10.05
C ARG A 231 17.22 -5.70 8.56
N TRP A 232 18.39 -5.20 8.24
CA TRP A 232 18.95 -5.31 6.89
C TRP A 232 19.09 -6.77 6.44
N TYR A 233 18.80 -7.05 5.19
CA TYR A 233 19.01 -8.38 4.62
C TYR A 233 20.47 -8.79 4.67
N ASN A 234 21.41 -7.82 4.53
CA ASN A 234 22.84 -7.98 4.68
C ASN A 234 23.45 -9.16 3.89
N TYR A 235 23.02 -9.31 2.64
CA TYR A 235 23.55 -10.37 1.78
C TYR A 235 25.02 -10.12 1.42
N THR A 236 25.88 -11.12 1.63
CA THR A 236 27.33 -11.01 1.43
C THR A 236 27.82 -11.69 0.13
N GLY A 237 26.92 -12.29 -0.63
CA GLY A 237 27.24 -12.96 -1.88
C GLY A 237 27.29 -12.01 -3.10
N ALA A 238 27.29 -12.59 -4.29
CA ALA A 238 27.19 -11.82 -5.53
C ALA A 238 25.80 -11.22 -5.68
N THR A 239 25.73 -9.94 -6.02
CA THR A 239 24.49 -9.21 -6.28
C THR A 239 24.44 -8.67 -7.69
N THR A 240 23.25 -8.27 -8.15
CA THR A 240 23.03 -7.73 -9.48
C THR A 240 21.94 -6.66 -9.48
N GLN A 241 21.95 -5.80 -10.48
CA GLN A 241 20.81 -5.00 -10.89
C GLN A 241 19.74 -5.91 -11.49
N LEU A 242 18.48 -5.58 -11.23
CA LEU A 242 17.32 -6.30 -11.71
C LEU A 242 16.48 -5.42 -12.64
N TYR A 243 15.93 -6.01 -13.68
CA TYR A 243 15.01 -5.35 -14.60
C TYR A 243 13.73 -6.16 -14.76
N VAL A 244 12.62 -5.48 -14.96
CA VAL A 244 11.33 -6.13 -15.20
C VAL A 244 10.66 -5.49 -16.42
N ASP A 245 10.38 -6.31 -17.41
CA ASP A 245 9.65 -5.97 -18.63
C ASP A 245 8.16 -6.32 -18.40
N VAL A 246 7.30 -5.32 -18.41
CA VAL A 246 5.86 -5.47 -18.19
C VAL A 246 5.12 -5.50 -19.52
N PRO A 247 3.89 -6.07 -19.58
CA PRO A 247 3.11 -6.11 -20.81
C PRO A 247 2.84 -4.72 -21.39
N ALA A 248 2.65 -4.64 -22.69
CA ALA A 248 2.39 -3.37 -23.39
C ALA A 248 1.16 -2.63 -22.81
N GLY A 249 1.32 -1.35 -22.50
CA GLY A 249 0.30 -0.50 -21.89
C GLY A 249 0.40 -0.39 -20.36
N TYR A 250 1.33 -1.13 -19.74
CA TYR A 250 1.68 -0.98 -18.34
C TYR A 250 2.99 -0.20 -18.21
N ASP A 251 3.06 0.67 -17.21
CA ASP A 251 4.21 1.55 -16.97
C ASP A 251 4.27 1.98 -15.48
N GLY A 252 5.22 2.87 -15.16
CA GLY A 252 5.42 3.37 -13.79
C GLY A 252 4.27 4.19 -13.23
N ASP A 253 3.39 4.71 -14.09
CA ASP A 253 2.27 5.54 -13.71
C ASP A 253 0.99 4.73 -13.42
N ASN A 254 0.89 3.49 -13.89
CA ASN A 254 -0.36 2.75 -13.89
C ASN A 254 -0.30 1.32 -13.31
N CYS A 255 0.88 0.86 -12.92
CA CYS A 255 1.03 -0.40 -12.20
C CYS A 255 2.13 -0.33 -11.14
N SER A 256 2.17 -1.32 -10.25
CA SER A 256 3.23 -1.49 -9.27
C SER A 256 3.83 -2.89 -9.40
N VAL A 257 5.15 -2.97 -9.32
CA VAL A 257 5.90 -4.22 -9.39
C VAL A 257 6.66 -4.43 -8.09
N TYR A 258 6.47 -5.61 -7.49
CA TYR A 258 7.11 -6.01 -6.24
C TYR A 258 7.92 -7.28 -6.44
N LEU A 259 8.83 -7.52 -5.51
CA LEU A 259 9.68 -8.70 -5.43
C LEU A 259 9.65 -9.28 -4.02
N THR A 260 9.32 -10.57 -3.89
CA THR A 260 9.46 -11.31 -2.64
C THR A 260 10.62 -12.29 -2.71
N TYR A 261 11.24 -12.55 -1.58
CA TYR A 261 12.35 -13.50 -1.46
C TYR A 261 11.85 -14.79 -0.84
N ASP A 262 12.05 -15.93 -1.53
CA ASP A 262 11.66 -17.23 -1.01
C ASP A 262 12.43 -17.55 0.27
N GLY A 263 11.70 -17.94 1.30
CA GLY A 263 12.23 -18.17 2.65
C GLY A 263 12.27 -16.96 3.56
N GLU A 264 11.84 -15.78 3.06
CA GLU A 264 11.80 -14.53 3.83
C GLU A 264 10.36 -13.97 3.82
N PRO A 265 9.48 -14.47 4.68
CA PRO A 265 8.04 -14.19 4.60
C PRO A 265 7.64 -12.73 4.90
N THR A 266 8.57 -11.92 5.37
CA THR A 266 8.33 -10.50 5.69
C THR A 266 9.22 -9.55 4.88
N ALA A 267 9.82 -10.02 3.78
CA ALA A 267 10.60 -9.19 2.88
C ALA A 267 9.80 -8.93 1.59
N LEU A 268 9.54 -7.66 1.31
CA LEU A 268 8.85 -7.18 0.12
C LEU A 268 9.59 -5.98 -0.46
N ALA A 269 10.32 -6.18 -1.53
CA ALA A 269 10.94 -5.07 -2.27
C ALA A 269 9.96 -4.51 -3.30
N ARG A 270 10.16 -3.26 -3.71
CA ARG A 270 9.45 -2.63 -4.82
C ARG A 270 10.44 -2.30 -5.93
N MET A 271 10.04 -2.49 -7.18
CA MET A 271 10.72 -1.93 -8.35
C MET A 271 10.25 -0.48 -8.48
N ASP A 272 10.99 0.43 -7.94
CA ASP A 272 10.58 1.81 -7.68
C ASP A 272 11.00 2.81 -8.75
N ILE A 273 11.79 2.35 -9.73
CA ILE A 273 12.17 3.13 -10.91
C ILE A 273 11.52 2.51 -12.14
N TYR A 274 10.90 3.35 -12.95
CA TYR A 274 10.54 3.02 -14.33
C TYR A 274 11.35 3.90 -15.27
N ASP A 275 12.11 3.26 -16.16
CA ASP A 275 12.93 3.93 -17.15
C ASP A 275 12.13 4.03 -18.46
N GLU A 276 11.67 5.24 -18.81
CA GLU A 276 10.88 5.49 -20.01
C GLU A 276 11.63 5.23 -21.33
N ASP A 277 12.96 5.31 -21.32
CA ASP A 277 13.77 5.09 -22.53
C ASP A 277 13.89 3.59 -22.85
N THR A 278 13.93 2.74 -21.84
CA THR A 278 14.01 1.28 -21.97
C THR A 278 12.69 0.56 -21.77
N GLU A 279 11.68 1.28 -21.25
CA GLU A 279 10.36 0.74 -20.86
C GLU A 279 10.47 -0.41 -19.83
N LEU A 280 11.45 -0.32 -18.91
CA LEU A 280 11.70 -1.33 -17.88
C LEU A 280 11.57 -0.77 -16.48
N PHE A 281 11.00 -1.56 -15.58
CA PHE A 281 11.15 -1.34 -14.15
C PHE A 281 12.54 -1.80 -13.69
N THR A 282 13.08 -1.10 -12.70
CA THR A 282 14.30 -1.46 -12.01
C THR A 282 14.28 -0.98 -10.56
N GLU A 283 15.33 -1.21 -9.82
CA GLU A 283 15.51 -0.78 -8.43
C GLU A 283 16.79 0.08 -8.27
N HIS A 284 16.87 0.84 -7.18
CA HIS A 284 17.92 1.84 -7.00
C HIS A 284 19.31 1.30 -6.61
N TYR A 285 19.43 0.06 -6.16
CA TYR A 285 20.54 -0.34 -5.32
C TYR A 285 21.41 -1.46 -5.87
N GLY A 286 21.00 -2.18 -6.94
CA GLY A 286 21.84 -3.22 -7.56
C GLY A 286 22.28 -4.33 -6.58
N ARG A 287 21.51 -4.57 -5.52
CA ARG A 287 21.89 -5.50 -4.44
C ARG A 287 21.03 -6.75 -4.39
N ILE A 288 20.32 -7.05 -5.46
CA ILE A 288 19.52 -8.27 -5.54
C ILE A 288 20.44 -9.49 -5.57
N PRO A 289 20.27 -10.46 -4.66
CA PRO A 289 21.16 -11.62 -4.56
C PRO A 289 21.09 -12.53 -5.78
N VAL A 290 22.23 -12.79 -6.40
CA VAL A 290 22.33 -13.78 -7.49
C VAL A 290 22.15 -15.18 -6.94
N GLY A 291 21.25 -15.96 -7.56
CA GLY A 291 20.89 -17.32 -7.15
C GLY A 291 19.70 -17.39 -6.19
N GLN A 292 19.17 -16.24 -5.74
CA GLN A 292 17.96 -16.19 -4.90
C GLN A 292 16.74 -16.63 -5.70
N ALA A 293 15.93 -17.52 -5.13
CA ALA A 293 14.60 -17.80 -5.62
C ALA A 293 13.64 -16.70 -5.14
N VAL A 294 12.81 -16.19 -6.04
CA VAL A 294 11.97 -15.01 -5.82
C VAL A 294 10.62 -15.17 -6.50
N HIS A 295 9.67 -14.34 -6.10
CA HIS A 295 8.44 -14.13 -6.87
C HIS A 295 8.28 -12.65 -7.20
N PHE A 296 8.10 -12.36 -8.49
CA PHE A 296 7.68 -11.07 -8.98
C PHE A 296 6.16 -10.95 -8.89
N ILE A 297 5.68 -9.79 -8.44
CA ILE A 297 4.26 -9.51 -8.30
C ILE A 297 3.98 -8.19 -9.01
N LEU A 298 3.18 -8.23 -10.08
CA LEU A 298 2.63 -7.04 -10.72
C LEU A 298 1.20 -6.85 -10.25
N VAL A 299 0.84 -5.63 -9.90
CA VAL A 299 -0.51 -5.23 -9.51
C VAL A 299 -0.93 -3.99 -10.29
N ALA A 300 -2.14 -4.01 -10.82
CA ALA A 300 -2.76 -2.89 -11.53
C ALA A 300 -4.28 -2.87 -11.27
N GLU A 301 -4.90 -1.74 -11.53
CA GLU A 301 -6.35 -1.61 -11.50
C GLU A 301 -6.86 -1.31 -12.93
N ILE A 302 -7.91 -2.00 -13.38
CA ILE A 302 -8.51 -1.83 -14.69
C ILE A 302 -10.03 -1.84 -14.52
N ASP A 303 -10.70 -0.74 -14.89
CA ASP A 303 -12.16 -0.59 -14.85
C ASP A 303 -12.79 -0.95 -13.49
N GLY A 304 -12.15 -0.61 -12.37
CA GLY A 304 -12.63 -0.92 -11.02
C GLY A 304 -12.34 -2.34 -10.57
N VAL A 305 -11.45 -3.07 -11.27
CA VAL A 305 -11.08 -4.45 -10.95
C VAL A 305 -9.57 -4.55 -10.76
N LEU A 306 -9.15 -5.12 -9.63
CA LEU A 306 -7.75 -5.41 -9.37
C LEU A 306 -7.25 -6.52 -10.29
N HIS A 307 -6.09 -6.33 -10.88
CA HIS A 307 -5.40 -7.30 -11.73
C HIS A 307 -4.02 -7.60 -11.17
N TYR A 308 -3.55 -8.83 -11.37
CA TYR A 308 -2.25 -9.25 -10.88
C TYR A 308 -1.57 -10.27 -11.78
N THR A 309 -0.25 -10.34 -11.66
CA THR A 309 0.59 -11.47 -12.10
C THR A 309 1.55 -11.82 -10.97
N ILE A 310 1.67 -13.10 -10.63
CA ILE A 310 2.69 -13.64 -9.73
C ILE A 310 3.54 -14.62 -10.53
N GLN A 311 4.85 -14.43 -10.55
CA GLN A 311 5.77 -15.20 -11.39
C GLN A 311 7.04 -15.54 -10.63
N ALA A 312 7.35 -16.86 -10.54
CA ALA A 312 8.54 -17.33 -9.87
C ALA A 312 9.77 -17.25 -10.77
N ALA A 313 10.91 -16.87 -10.22
CA ALA A 313 12.18 -16.90 -10.91
C ALA A 313 13.34 -17.22 -9.97
N THR A 314 14.51 -17.49 -10.57
CA THR A 314 15.78 -17.51 -9.83
C THR A 314 16.67 -16.42 -10.42
N ILE A 315 17.14 -15.51 -9.60
CA ILE A 315 17.91 -14.35 -10.02
C ILE A 315 19.26 -14.79 -10.63
N VAL A 316 19.54 -14.28 -11.80
CA VAL A 316 20.84 -14.44 -12.48
C VAL A 316 21.52 -13.08 -12.61
N ASN A 317 22.81 -13.04 -12.89
CA ASN A 317 23.51 -11.78 -13.11
C ASN A 317 22.94 -11.03 -14.33
N GLY A 318 22.53 -9.77 -14.15
CA GLY A 318 21.86 -8.96 -15.18
C GLY A 318 20.46 -9.49 -15.52
N HIS A 319 19.74 -9.99 -14.53
CA HIS A 319 18.40 -10.57 -14.70
C HIS A 319 17.42 -9.55 -15.26
N THR A 320 16.70 -9.94 -16.30
CA THR A 320 15.49 -9.25 -16.78
C THR A 320 14.34 -10.24 -16.75
N GLU A 321 13.33 -9.96 -15.96
CA GLU A 321 12.11 -10.75 -15.91
C GLU A 321 11.08 -10.19 -16.89
N ILE A 322 10.43 -11.07 -17.66
CA ILE A 322 9.35 -10.71 -18.60
C ILE A 322 8.03 -11.15 -17.98
N MET A 323 7.23 -10.19 -17.56
CA MET A 323 5.95 -10.45 -16.88
C MET A 323 4.88 -10.90 -17.88
N ALA A 324 4.10 -11.90 -17.48
CA ALA A 324 2.90 -12.29 -18.20
C ALA A 324 1.76 -11.28 -18.01
N GLU A 325 0.78 -11.30 -18.92
CA GLU A 325 -0.43 -10.47 -18.80
C GLU A 325 -1.13 -10.67 -17.45
N PRO A 326 -1.46 -9.57 -16.74
CA PRO A 326 -2.20 -9.63 -15.48
C PRO A 326 -3.61 -10.17 -15.68
N GLN A 327 -4.09 -10.90 -14.68
CA GLN A 327 -5.44 -11.45 -14.65
C GLN A 327 -6.26 -10.82 -13.54
N PRO A 328 -7.60 -10.71 -13.69
CA PRO A 328 -8.47 -10.11 -12.68
C PRO A 328 -8.47 -10.93 -11.39
N THR A 329 -8.59 -10.22 -10.26
CA THR A 329 -8.67 -10.82 -8.93
C THR A 329 -9.51 -9.95 -7.99
N THR A 330 -9.72 -10.44 -6.77
CA THR A 330 -10.14 -9.63 -5.63
C THR A 330 -8.97 -9.45 -4.67
N GLN A 331 -9.00 -8.41 -3.85
CA GLN A 331 -7.98 -8.18 -2.83
C GLN A 331 -7.73 -9.42 -1.97
N SER A 332 -8.79 -10.01 -1.40
CA SER A 332 -8.66 -11.20 -0.53
C SER A 332 -8.08 -12.43 -1.23
N GLN A 333 -8.31 -12.58 -2.55
CA GLN A 333 -7.67 -13.64 -3.32
C GLN A 333 -6.18 -13.36 -3.53
N LEU A 334 -5.82 -12.10 -3.85
CA LEU A 334 -4.44 -11.69 -4.01
C LEU A 334 -3.65 -11.88 -2.70
N GLU A 335 -4.19 -11.40 -1.58
CA GLU A 335 -3.59 -11.57 -0.26
C GLU A 335 -3.35 -13.06 0.06
N THR A 336 -4.35 -13.91 -0.14
CA THR A 336 -4.21 -15.36 0.06
C THR A 336 -3.10 -15.97 -0.79
N LEU A 337 -2.94 -15.51 -2.04
CA LEU A 337 -1.89 -16.00 -2.93
C LEU A 337 -0.50 -15.55 -2.48
N ILE A 338 -0.37 -14.31 -2.04
CA ILE A 338 0.89 -13.74 -1.55
C ILE A 338 1.34 -14.43 -0.25
N ASP A 339 0.42 -14.65 0.68
CA ASP A 339 0.73 -15.34 1.95
C ASP A 339 1.09 -16.81 1.76
N ALA A 340 0.65 -17.42 0.67
CA ALA A 340 1.01 -18.78 0.31
C ALA A 340 2.38 -18.93 -0.37
N LEU A 341 3.05 -17.81 -0.73
CA LEU A 341 4.40 -17.87 -1.31
C LEU A 341 5.42 -18.36 -0.30
N PRO A 342 6.49 -19.06 -0.77
CA PRO A 342 7.53 -19.62 0.09
C PRO A 342 8.22 -18.62 1.01
#